data_c060b0e7818dba0ad8c6fbb2237f7565
#
_entry.id   c060b0e7818dba0ad8c6fbb2237f7565
#
_cell.length_a   1.000
_cell.length_b   1.000
_cell.length_c   1.000
_cell.angle_alpha   90.00
_cell.angle_beta   90.00
_cell.angle_gamma   90.00
#
_symmetry.space_group_name_H-M   'P 1'
#
loop_
_entity.id
_entity.type
_entity.pdbx_description
1 polymer ?
#
loop_
_entity_poly.entity_id
_entity_poly.type
_entity_poly.pdbx_seq_one_letter_code
_entity_poly.pdbx_strand_id
1 'polypeptide(L)'
;SSFRKEFSPGTVLNVSEEFFPEFGMSDDAGFKYLQDMGFDTSLPTACKNTVLQNPHYNQVMGFKNLATARGATVNLVNLTGRRLNTYHSNIEADIETQEGGAFFFSCLASEVPFIELRANSNYIGPPDEEGWDIEKAIQNLTYSVHEALNVLPR
;
A
#
# COMPACT_ATOMS: atom_id res chain seq x y z
N SER A 1 5.00 -0.58 -6.98
CA SER A 1 6.24 0.22 -7.04
C SER A 1 6.67 0.66 -5.65
N SER A 2 7.98 0.85 -5.39
CA SER A 2 8.50 1.25 -4.08
C SER A 2 9.14 2.64 -4.07
N PHE A 3 8.90 3.40 -2.99
CA PHE A 3 9.63 4.63 -2.66
C PHE A 3 10.96 4.33 -1.94
N ARG A 4 11.10 3.12 -1.39
CA ARG A 4 12.25 2.72 -0.57
C ARG A 4 13.25 1.90 -1.36
N LYS A 5 14.51 2.30 -1.32
CA LYS A 5 15.59 1.55 -1.99
C LYS A 5 15.87 0.19 -1.37
N GLU A 6 15.58 0.01 -0.08
CA GLU A 6 15.67 -1.28 0.61
C GLU A 6 14.66 -2.31 0.10
N PHE A 7 13.56 -1.88 -0.51
CA PHE A 7 12.58 -2.76 -1.14
C PHE A 7 12.89 -2.92 -2.64
N SER A 8 13.95 -3.62 -2.93
CA SER A 8 14.36 -3.87 -4.31
C SER A 8 13.34 -4.69 -5.10
N PRO A 9 13.37 -4.64 -6.46
CA PRO A 9 12.54 -5.49 -7.29
C PRO A 9 12.64 -6.97 -6.88
N GLY A 10 11.48 -7.62 -6.75
CA GLY A 10 11.34 -8.97 -6.22
C GLY A 10 11.12 -9.05 -4.71
N THR A 11 11.25 -7.95 -3.94
CA THR A 11 10.93 -7.97 -2.51
C THR A 11 9.43 -8.16 -2.30
N VAL A 12 9.05 -9.15 -1.49
CA VAL A 12 7.67 -9.39 -1.08
C VAL A 12 7.42 -8.70 0.26
N LEU A 13 6.34 -7.96 0.33
CA LEU A 13 5.97 -7.09 1.44
C LEU A 13 4.61 -7.48 1.99
N ASN A 14 4.46 -7.37 3.32
CA ASN A 14 3.19 -7.49 4.02
C ASN A 14 2.68 -6.09 4.35
N VAL A 15 1.55 -5.70 3.76
CA VAL A 15 1.02 -4.35 3.91
C VAL A 15 0.25 -4.22 5.22
N SER A 16 0.70 -3.32 6.08
CA SER A 16 0.06 -3.06 7.39
C SER A 16 -0.94 -1.92 7.36
N GLU A 17 -0.73 -0.97 6.46
CA GLU A 17 -1.55 0.23 6.34
C GLU A 17 -1.71 0.61 4.87
N GLU A 18 -2.88 1.13 4.53
CA GLU A 18 -3.18 1.74 3.23
C GLU A 18 -3.83 3.11 3.43
N PHE A 19 -3.53 4.05 2.58
CA PHE A 19 -4.17 5.36 2.61
C PHE A 19 -4.35 5.92 1.19
N PHE A 20 -5.21 6.93 1.09
CA PHE A 20 -5.56 7.59 -0.16
C PHE A 20 -4.97 9.01 -0.18
N PRO A 21 -3.76 9.21 -0.74
CA PRO A 21 -3.07 10.50 -0.72
C PRO A 21 -3.77 11.57 -1.57
N GLU A 22 -4.64 11.16 -2.50
CA GLU A 22 -5.34 12.03 -3.43
C GLU A 22 -6.81 12.27 -3.02
N PHE A 23 -7.23 11.75 -1.85
CA PHE A 23 -8.63 11.86 -1.42
C PHE A 23 -8.88 13.15 -0.66
N GLY A 24 -9.18 14.22 -1.40
CA GLY A 24 -9.35 15.55 -0.86
C GLY A 24 -9.63 16.59 -1.94
N MET A 25 -9.44 17.86 -1.58
CA MET A 25 -9.58 19.01 -2.49
C MET A 25 -8.25 19.77 -2.59
N SER A 26 -7.95 20.26 -3.79
CA SER A 26 -6.82 21.14 -4.04
C SER A 26 -7.32 22.51 -4.49
N ASP A 27 -6.80 23.57 -3.86
CA ASP A 27 -7.00 24.96 -4.24
C ASP A 27 -5.66 25.69 -4.31
N ASP A 28 -5.69 27.02 -4.50
CA ASP A 28 -4.49 27.86 -4.56
C ASP A 28 -3.72 27.88 -3.22
N ALA A 29 -4.34 27.53 -2.10
CA ALA A 29 -3.74 27.45 -0.78
C ALA A 29 -3.11 26.08 -0.48
N GLY A 30 -3.37 25.06 -1.34
CA GLY A 30 -2.81 23.72 -1.23
C GLY A 30 -3.84 22.61 -1.20
N PHE A 31 -3.44 21.43 -0.71
CA PHE A 31 -4.28 20.25 -0.63
C PHE A 31 -4.84 20.08 0.79
N LYS A 32 -6.14 19.76 0.87
CA LYS A 32 -6.86 19.43 2.12
C LYS A 32 -7.52 18.07 1.99
N TYR A 33 -7.28 17.19 2.95
CA TYR A 33 -7.96 15.90 3.01
C TYR A 33 -9.46 16.08 3.36
N LEU A 34 -10.31 15.17 2.89
CA LEU A 34 -11.76 15.22 3.18
C LEU A 34 -12.07 15.29 4.69
N GLN A 35 -11.29 14.59 5.51
CA GLN A 35 -11.43 14.63 6.96
C GLN A 35 -11.20 16.04 7.54
N ASP A 36 -10.25 16.80 6.98
CA ASP A 36 -9.91 18.15 7.45
C ASP A 36 -11.00 19.18 7.10
N MET A 37 -11.91 18.81 6.20
CA MET A 37 -13.05 19.64 5.75
C MET A 37 -14.32 19.39 6.56
N GLY A 38 -14.29 18.53 7.58
CA GLY A 38 -15.44 18.26 8.45
C GLY A 38 -16.56 17.45 7.79
N PHE A 39 -16.28 16.77 6.68
CA PHE A 39 -17.24 15.81 6.14
C PHE A 39 -17.39 14.66 7.14
N ASP A 40 -18.61 14.50 7.65
CA ASP A 40 -18.96 13.33 8.47
C ASP A 40 -19.01 12.12 7.54
N THR A 41 -17.90 11.44 7.48
CA THR A 41 -17.87 10.14 6.85
C THR A 41 -18.47 9.16 7.84
N SER A 42 -19.68 8.67 7.57
CA SER A 42 -20.31 7.54 8.29
C SER A 42 -19.54 6.22 8.04
N LEU A 43 -18.22 6.34 7.94
CA LEU A 43 -17.30 5.24 7.70
C LEU A 43 -17.18 4.40 8.99
N PRO A 44 -16.98 3.10 8.85
CA PRO A 44 -16.60 2.23 9.98
C PRO A 44 -15.46 2.86 10.78
N THR A 45 -15.42 2.62 12.08
CA THR A 45 -14.41 3.22 12.98
C THR A 45 -12.97 2.98 12.50
N ALA A 46 -12.73 1.82 11.87
CA ALA A 46 -11.45 1.47 11.28
C ALA A 46 -11.06 2.33 10.04
N CYS A 47 -12.04 3.03 9.45
CA CYS A 47 -11.86 3.85 8.25
C CYS A 47 -11.99 5.37 8.54
N LYS A 48 -12.05 5.78 9.80
CA LYS A 48 -12.27 7.20 10.18
C LYS A 48 -11.10 8.12 9.88
N ASN A 49 -9.94 7.55 9.66
CA ASN A 49 -8.75 8.28 9.26
C ASN A 49 -8.48 8.01 7.76
N THR A 50 -7.76 8.88 7.10
CA THR A 50 -7.26 8.64 5.73
C THR A 50 -6.33 7.42 5.65
N VAL A 51 -5.92 6.88 6.79
CA VAL A 51 -5.10 5.68 6.93
C VAL A 51 -5.98 4.52 7.37
N LEU A 52 -6.05 3.48 6.53
CA LEU A 52 -6.71 2.22 6.84
C LEU A 52 -5.67 1.26 7.44
N GLN A 53 -5.90 0.79 8.65
CA GLN A 53 -4.97 -0.11 9.34
C GLN A 53 -5.46 -1.55 9.29
N ASN A 54 -4.57 -2.49 8.96
CA ASN A 54 -4.85 -3.91 9.05
C ASN A 54 -4.49 -4.45 10.44
N PRO A 55 -5.46 -4.77 11.31
CA PRO A 55 -5.16 -5.30 12.64
C PRO A 55 -4.62 -6.74 12.62
N HIS A 56 -4.65 -7.38 11.46
CA HIS A 56 -4.31 -8.81 11.31
C HIS A 56 -2.99 -9.06 10.58
N TYR A 57 -2.29 -8.02 10.08
CA TYR A 57 -1.12 -8.16 9.20
C TYR A 57 -0.02 -9.06 9.76
N ASN A 58 0.14 -9.14 11.08
CA ASN A 58 1.19 -9.93 11.74
C ASN A 58 0.69 -11.25 12.37
N GLN A 59 -0.57 -11.63 12.15
CA GLN A 59 -1.17 -12.80 12.79
C GLN A 59 -0.86 -14.11 12.07
N VAL A 60 -0.58 -14.06 10.78
CA VAL A 60 -0.27 -15.26 9.98
C VAL A 60 1.22 -15.59 10.09
N MET A 61 1.52 -16.75 10.67
CA MET A 61 2.90 -17.19 10.95
C MET A 61 3.79 -17.21 9.70
N GLY A 62 3.24 -17.65 8.56
CA GLY A 62 3.98 -17.74 7.30
C GLY A 62 4.43 -16.39 6.73
N PHE A 63 3.89 -15.27 7.20
CA PHE A 63 4.20 -13.93 6.71
C PHE A 63 4.97 -13.06 7.72
N LYS A 64 5.27 -13.58 8.92
CA LYS A 64 5.96 -12.83 9.98
C LYS A 64 7.36 -12.36 9.62
N ASN A 65 8.02 -13.07 8.71
CA ASN A 65 9.37 -12.76 8.27
C ASN A 65 9.41 -11.82 7.05
N LEU A 66 8.26 -11.48 6.49
CA LEU A 66 8.19 -10.50 5.41
C LEU A 66 8.36 -9.08 5.97
N ALA A 67 9.04 -8.24 5.20
CA ALA A 67 9.12 -6.83 5.54
C ALA A 67 7.71 -6.21 5.51
N THR A 68 7.45 -5.34 6.49
CA THR A 68 6.18 -4.62 6.57
C THR A 68 6.28 -3.34 5.77
N ALA A 69 5.20 -2.98 5.07
CA ALA A 69 5.12 -1.77 4.27
C ALA A 69 3.81 -1.02 4.51
N ARG A 70 3.84 0.30 4.27
CA ARG A 70 2.69 1.20 4.22
C ARG A 70 2.41 1.53 2.77
N GLY A 71 1.21 1.24 2.30
CA GLY A 71 0.78 1.47 0.93
C GLY A 71 0.12 2.85 0.74
N ALA A 72 0.33 3.43 -0.42
CA ALA A 72 -0.41 4.59 -0.90
C ALA A 72 -1.21 4.19 -2.13
N THR A 73 -2.54 4.20 -2.01
CA THR A 73 -3.43 3.94 -3.15
C THR A 73 -3.62 5.21 -3.96
N VAL A 74 -3.13 5.18 -5.20
CA VAL A 74 -3.14 6.33 -6.13
C VAL A 74 -3.93 6.00 -7.39
N ASN A 75 -4.50 7.03 -8.02
CA ASN A 75 -5.19 6.89 -9.30
C ASN A 75 -4.24 6.98 -10.51
N LEU A 76 -3.08 7.58 -10.31
CA LEU A 76 -2.09 7.80 -11.37
C LEU A 76 -0.71 7.36 -10.89
N VAL A 77 -0.07 6.49 -11.66
CA VAL A 77 1.34 6.15 -11.46
C VAL A 77 2.21 7.38 -11.74
N ASN A 78 3.03 7.73 -10.77
CA ASN A 78 3.92 8.89 -10.87
C ASN A 78 5.28 8.50 -11.45
N LEU A 79 5.50 8.92 -12.70
CA LEU A 79 6.78 8.74 -13.37
C LEU A 79 7.67 9.99 -13.29
N THR A 80 7.15 11.10 -12.73
CA THR A 80 7.90 12.36 -12.64
C THR A 80 7.93 12.86 -11.21
N GLY A 81 9.10 13.20 -10.69
CA GLY A 81 9.34 13.56 -9.30
C GLY A 81 8.56 14.75 -8.73
N ARG A 82 7.74 15.46 -9.52
CA ARG A 82 6.97 16.62 -9.01
C ARG A 82 5.85 16.23 -8.05
N ARG A 83 5.13 15.14 -8.32
CA ARG A 83 4.08 14.64 -7.40
C ARG A 83 4.65 13.82 -6.25
N LEU A 84 5.79 13.16 -6.47
CA LEU A 84 6.52 12.47 -5.41
C LEU A 84 6.79 13.41 -4.23
N ASN A 85 7.24 14.65 -4.47
CA ASN A 85 7.49 15.61 -3.41
C ASN A 85 6.22 16.02 -2.65
N THR A 86 5.07 16.06 -3.31
CA THR A 86 3.80 16.40 -2.65
C THR A 86 3.33 15.25 -1.75
N TYR A 87 3.54 14.01 -2.17
CA TYR A 87 3.22 12.84 -1.36
C TYR A 87 4.22 12.61 -0.24
N HIS A 88 5.53 12.80 -0.51
CA HIS A 88 6.58 12.60 0.49
C HIS A 88 6.56 13.61 1.64
N SER A 89 6.09 14.84 1.42
CA SER A 89 6.10 15.87 2.45
C SER A 89 5.07 15.62 3.56
N ASN A 90 4.01 14.86 3.28
CA ASN A 90 2.88 14.68 4.20
C ASN A 90 2.56 13.21 4.51
N ILE A 91 3.19 12.25 3.83
CA ILE A 91 2.76 10.85 3.83
C ILE A 91 3.97 9.94 3.79
N GLU A 92 4.18 9.21 4.86
CA GLU A 92 5.25 8.22 4.98
C GLU A 92 4.84 6.88 4.33
N ALA A 93 4.58 6.87 3.02
CA ALA A 93 4.37 5.64 2.29
C ALA A 93 5.69 4.96 1.92
N ASP A 94 5.66 3.66 1.89
CA ASP A 94 6.77 2.82 1.45
C ASP A 94 6.58 2.35 0.01
N ILE A 95 5.32 2.11 -0.38
CA ILE A 95 4.95 1.61 -1.71
C ILE A 95 3.73 2.35 -2.28
N GLU A 96 3.63 2.35 -3.61
CA GLU A 96 2.48 2.82 -4.36
C GLU A 96 1.66 1.63 -4.85
N THR A 97 0.34 1.70 -4.61
CA THR A 97 -0.66 0.72 -5.05
C THR A 97 -1.77 1.40 -5.85
N GLN A 98 -2.68 0.65 -6.46
CA GLN A 98 -3.87 1.21 -7.11
C GLN A 98 -5.16 0.60 -6.55
N GLU A 99 -5.09 -0.58 -5.94
CA GLU A 99 -6.25 -1.30 -5.43
C GLU A 99 -6.22 -1.51 -3.91
N GLY A 100 -5.06 -1.32 -3.26
CA GLY A 100 -4.84 -1.68 -1.85
C GLY A 100 -5.84 -1.05 -0.90
N GLY A 101 -6.06 0.25 -1.03
CA GLY A 101 -7.02 0.97 -0.17
C GLY A 101 -8.45 0.49 -0.36
N ALA A 102 -8.88 0.19 -1.59
CA ALA A 102 -10.22 -0.35 -1.83
C ALA A 102 -10.38 -1.77 -1.25
N PHE A 103 -9.33 -2.58 -1.32
CA PHE A 103 -9.29 -3.90 -0.70
C PHE A 103 -9.38 -3.80 0.83
N PHE A 104 -8.52 -2.98 1.45
CA PHE A 104 -8.56 -2.71 2.90
C PHE A 104 -9.93 -2.23 3.35
N PHE A 105 -10.48 -1.20 2.68
CA PHE A 105 -11.78 -0.66 3.02
C PHE A 105 -12.86 -1.72 3.00
N SER A 106 -12.91 -2.53 1.95
CA SER A 106 -13.94 -3.58 1.79
C SER A 106 -13.86 -4.64 2.89
N CYS A 107 -12.64 -5.09 3.23
CA CYS A 107 -12.44 -6.07 4.29
C CYS A 107 -12.77 -5.50 5.68
N LEU A 108 -12.34 -4.27 5.97
CA LEU A 108 -12.61 -3.60 7.24
C LEU A 108 -14.10 -3.31 7.43
N ALA A 109 -14.77 -2.84 6.37
CA ALA A 109 -16.21 -2.57 6.40
C ALA A 109 -17.06 -3.83 6.57
N SER A 110 -16.55 -4.97 6.11
CA SER A 110 -17.21 -6.28 6.24
C SER A 110 -16.75 -7.07 7.47
N GLU A 111 -15.85 -6.50 8.29
CA GLU A 111 -15.25 -7.15 9.47
C GLU A 111 -14.60 -8.51 9.15
N VAL A 112 -14.02 -8.64 7.95
CA VAL A 112 -13.34 -9.86 7.50
C VAL A 112 -11.84 -9.74 7.75
N PRO A 113 -11.22 -10.68 8.50
CA PRO A 113 -9.76 -10.72 8.62
C PRO A 113 -9.09 -10.92 7.26
N PHE A 114 -8.01 -10.18 7.03
CA PHE A 114 -7.31 -10.20 5.74
C PHE A 114 -5.80 -10.00 5.88
N ILE A 115 -5.09 -10.37 4.84
CA ILE A 115 -3.67 -10.06 4.65
C ILE A 115 -3.52 -9.52 3.23
N GLU A 116 -2.76 -8.45 3.07
CA GLU A 116 -2.36 -7.96 1.77
C GLU A 116 -0.86 -8.18 1.57
N LEU A 117 -0.51 -8.90 0.51
CA LEU A 117 0.87 -9.11 0.08
C LEU A 117 1.11 -8.39 -1.24
N ARG A 118 2.22 -7.70 -1.32
CA ARG A 118 2.69 -7.03 -2.54
C ARG A 118 4.13 -7.41 -2.85
N ALA A 119 4.41 -7.72 -4.11
CA ALA A 119 5.78 -7.84 -4.57
C ALA A 119 6.18 -6.58 -5.33
N ASN A 120 7.31 -6.01 -4.95
CA ASN A 120 7.83 -4.84 -5.63
C ASN A 120 8.40 -5.21 -6.99
N SER A 121 7.97 -4.54 -8.06
CA SER A 121 8.47 -4.76 -9.42
C SER A 121 9.49 -3.70 -9.85
N ASN A 122 9.44 -2.51 -9.26
CA ASN A 122 10.25 -1.36 -9.65
C ASN A 122 10.28 -0.28 -8.57
N TYR A 123 11.23 0.62 -8.68
CA TYR A 123 11.22 1.86 -7.91
C TYR A 123 10.32 2.90 -8.56
N ILE A 124 9.74 3.78 -7.74
CA ILE A 124 8.96 4.91 -8.21
C ILE A 124 9.92 5.97 -8.75
N GLY A 125 9.63 6.47 -9.93
CA GLY A 125 10.45 7.46 -10.62
C GLY A 125 10.33 7.37 -12.13
N PRO A 126 11.17 8.10 -12.88
CA PRO A 126 11.23 7.97 -14.32
C PRO A 126 11.46 6.50 -14.70
N PRO A 127 10.81 6.01 -15.76
CA PRO A 127 10.98 4.63 -16.18
C PRO A 127 12.45 4.43 -16.56
N ASP A 128 13.13 3.69 -15.73
CA ASP A 128 14.42 3.10 -16.04
C ASP A 128 14.12 1.72 -16.59
N GLU A 129 14.35 1.52 -17.90
CA GLU A 129 14.02 0.26 -18.57
C GLU A 129 14.73 -0.95 -17.93
N GLU A 130 15.89 -0.71 -17.29
CA GLU A 130 16.65 -1.73 -16.57
C GLU A 130 16.13 -1.99 -15.13
N GLY A 131 15.26 -1.12 -14.63
CA GLY A 131 14.79 -1.17 -13.22
C GLY A 131 13.51 -1.97 -12.97
N TRP A 132 12.82 -2.44 -14.01
CA TRP A 132 11.57 -3.20 -13.86
C TRP A 132 11.83 -4.71 -13.91
N ASP A 133 11.47 -5.42 -12.85
CA ASP A 133 11.58 -6.88 -12.77
C ASP A 133 10.24 -7.51 -12.33
N ILE A 134 9.28 -7.45 -13.25
CA ILE A 134 7.92 -7.97 -13.02
C ILE A 134 7.95 -9.48 -12.85
N GLU A 135 8.76 -10.19 -13.65
CA GLU A 135 8.84 -11.64 -13.61
C GLU A 135 9.31 -12.13 -12.24
N LYS A 136 10.39 -11.56 -11.73
CA LYS A 136 10.92 -11.86 -10.40
C LYS A 136 9.90 -11.52 -9.30
N ALA A 137 9.20 -10.38 -9.42
CA ALA A 137 8.17 -9.98 -8.46
C ALA A 137 7.04 -11.04 -8.40
N ILE A 138 6.54 -11.50 -9.54
CA ILE A 138 5.49 -12.52 -9.62
C ILE A 138 5.99 -13.85 -9.05
N GLN A 139 7.20 -14.29 -9.43
CA GLN A 139 7.78 -15.55 -8.94
C GLN A 139 7.91 -15.55 -7.42
N ASN A 140 8.48 -14.48 -6.85
CA ASN A 140 8.68 -14.37 -5.42
C ASN A 140 7.36 -14.25 -4.64
N LEU A 141 6.37 -13.51 -5.17
CA LEU A 141 5.05 -13.44 -4.57
C LEU A 141 4.38 -14.81 -4.54
N THR A 142 4.40 -15.53 -5.67
CA THR A 142 3.82 -16.88 -5.78
C THR A 142 4.48 -17.83 -4.79
N TYR A 143 5.80 -17.81 -4.69
CA TYR A 143 6.54 -18.61 -3.72
C TYR A 143 6.13 -18.29 -2.29
N SER A 144 6.10 -17.00 -1.91
CA SER A 144 5.76 -16.58 -0.55
C SER A 144 4.34 -16.97 -0.15
N VAL A 145 3.38 -16.84 -1.07
CA VAL A 145 1.98 -17.27 -0.84
C VAL A 145 1.91 -18.78 -0.65
N HIS A 146 2.59 -19.54 -1.51
CA HIS A 146 2.60 -21.01 -1.43
C HIS A 146 3.19 -21.53 -0.11
N GLU A 147 4.33 -20.98 0.30
CA GLU A 147 4.96 -21.33 1.58
C GLU A 147 4.04 -21.01 2.76
N ALA A 148 3.39 -19.86 2.76
CA ALA A 148 2.50 -19.47 3.84
C ALA A 148 1.23 -20.37 3.92
N LEU A 149 0.66 -20.76 2.79
CA LEU A 149 -0.49 -21.65 2.74
C LEU A 149 -0.16 -23.06 3.27
N ASN A 150 1.09 -23.51 3.13
CA ASN A 150 1.53 -24.81 3.64
C ASN A 150 1.66 -24.85 5.18
N VAL A 151 1.76 -23.70 5.84
CA VAL A 151 1.86 -23.61 7.31
C VAL A 151 0.57 -23.19 8.00
N LEU A 152 -0.50 -22.91 7.23
CA LEU A 152 -1.81 -22.66 7.80
C LEU A 152 -2.40 -23.98 8.36
N PRO A 153 -2.99 -23.97 9.55
CA PRO A 153 -3.73 -25.13 10.06
C PRO A 153 -4.88 -25.46 9.11
N ARG A 154 -4.96 -26.72 8.76
CA ARG A 154 -6.06 -27.28 7.94
C ARG A 154 -7.32 -27.43 8.77
#